data_e24a23929e37e2c834e1a079788d8543
#
_entry.id   e24a23929e37e2c834e1a079788d8543
#
_cell.length_a   1.000
_cell.length_b   1.000
_cell.length_c   1.000
_cell.angle_alpha   90.00
_cell.angle_beta   90.00
_cell.angle_gamma   90.00
#
_symmetry.space_group_name_H-M   'P 1'
#
loop_
_entity.id
_entity.type
_entity.pdbx_description
1 polymer ?
#
loop_
_entity_poly.entity_id
_entity_poly.type
_entity_poly.pdbx_seq_one_letter_code
_entity_poly.pdbx_strand_id
1 'polypeptide(L)'
;YRFALNHYSSEKEFIRHFHSLIEVIDYIKIDINHPDGSDKILASLKHYECKFIAEKIEDEESFTKAKSYDFHYFQGYYFSIPDLLAKENFDPDNTLLLDLIYLLKTNASLEKLMAAFDTSPYLTINLLKFIQINEGLIYDSISSIEQALLLIGRERLSSWLELMYYADAKSDGSKSNTHAMQITQQALQRAYLMEELAHTIKHSTRFSDMAYITGMLSISEIMFHESYRKLMEQITIDNTIITALLEKKGVIGRLLELSIAIEKNNLNMISSIILELDLSERELNKCLLNSYRRSAAALNTNVFIEKQIELGTA
;
A
#
# COMPACT_ATOMS: atom_id res chain seq x y z
N TYR A 1 17.01 -8.11 15.47
CA TYR A 1 16.44 -6.75 15.40
C TYR A 1 17.40 -5.87 14.60
N ARG A 2 16.86 -4.87 13.90
CA ARG A 2 17.63 -3.82 13.23
C ARG A 2 17.34 -2.51 13.93
N PHE A 3 18.36 -1.66 14.09
CA PHE A 3 18.27 -0.41 14.82
C PHE A 3 18.39 0.78 13.89
N ALA A 4 17.54 1.79 14.09
CA ALA A 4 17.61 3.05 13.38
C ALA A 4 17.84 4.20 14.36
N LEU A 5 18.85 5.02 14.10
CA LEU A 5 19.06 6.28 14.79
C LEU A 5 18.19 7.35 14.14
N ASN A 6 17.33 7.95 14.93
CA ASN A 6 16.43 9.01 14.49
C ASN A 6 17.03 10.39 14.78
N HIS A 7 16.81 11.37 13.91
CA HIS A 7 17.26 12.77 14.06
C HIS A 7 18.77 12.90 14.34
N TYR A 8 19.58 12.35 13.45
CA TYR A 8 21.03 12.52 13.56
C TYR A 8 21.40 14.02 13.53
N SER A 9 22.22 14.45 14.47
CA SER A 9 22.76 15.80 14.57
C SER A 9 24.27 15.78 14.51
N SER A 10 24.86 16.76 13.82
CA SER A 10 26.32 16.96 13.76
C SER A 10 26.88 17.71 15.00
N GLU A 11 26.03 18.05 15.99
CA GLU A 11 26.46 18.71 17.22
C GLU A 11 27.45 17.84 18.00
N LYS A 12 28.52 18.47 18.49
CA LYS A 12 29.64 17.77 19.19
C LYS A 12 29.17 16.97 20.40
N GLU A 13 28.13 17.45 21.09
CA GLU A 13 27.57 16.79 22.28
C GLU A 13 26.79 15.52 21.89
N PHE A 14 26.01 15.61 20.82
CA PHE A 14 25.31 14.47 20.23
C PHE A 14 26.29 13.40 19.77
N ILE A 15 27.31 13.79 18.99
CA ILE A 15 28.34 12.87 18.47
C ILE A 15 29.06 12.17 19.62
N ARG A 16 29.41 12.87 20.70
CA ARG A 16 30.09 12.28 21.86
C ARG A 16 29.28 11.17 22.53
N HIS A 17 27.97 11.34 22.65
CA HIS A 17 27.11 10.36 23.30
C HIS A 17 26.75 9.18 22.40
N PHE A 18 26.61 9.39 21.09
CA PHE A 18 26.10 8.40 20.16
C PHE A 18 27.16 7.76 19.24
N HIS A 19 28.40 8.24 19.29
CA HIS A 19 29.48 7.72 18.43
C HIS A 19 29.69 6.21 18.61
N SER A 20 29.64 5.72 19.83
CA SER A 20 29.76 4.29 20.13
C SER A 20 28.56 3.44 19.67
N LEU A 21 27.40 4.06 19.45
CA LEU A 21 26.19 3.40 18.97
C LEU A 21 26.14 3.31 17.44
N ILE A 22 26.84 4.19 16.73
CA ILE A 22 26.84 4.22 15.26
C ILE A 22 27.35 2.90 14.68
N GLU A 23 28.30 2.23 15.35
CA GLU A 23 28.85 0.94 14.90
C GLU A 23 27.87 -0.24 14.99
N VAL A 24 26.79 -0.10 15.77
CA VAL A 24 25.75 -1.14 15.96
C VAL A 24 24.40 -0.75 15.33
N ILE A 25 24.35 0.38 14.65
CA ILE A 25 23.13 0.91 14.02
C ILE A 25 23.08 0.50 12.55
N ASP A 26 21.95 -0.06 12.13
CA ASP A 26 21.71 -0.45 10.73
C ASP A 26 21.30 0.75 9.86
N TYR A 27 20.60 1.74 10.43
CA TYR A 27 20.04 2.87 9.70
C TYR A 27 20.25 4.18 10.45
N ILE A 28 20.57 5.25 9.71
CA ILE A 28 20.62 6.62 10.23
C ILE A 28 19.65 7.49 9.43
N LYS A 29 18.74 8.17 10.13
CA LYS A 29 17.81 9.14 9.54
C LYS A 29 18.39 10.54 9.62
N ILE A 30 18.41 11.25 8.49
CA ILE A 30 18.98 12.59 8.34
C ILE A 30 17.92 13.49 7.74
N ASP A 31 17.64 14.61 8.38
CA ASP A 31 16.75 15.65 7.87
C ASP A 31 17.33 16.25 6.58
N ILE A 32 16.59 16.19 5.47
CA ILE A 32 17.05 16.71 4.16
C ILE A 32 17.31 18.22 4.20
N ASN A 33 16.66 18.93 5.12
CA ASN A 33 16.79 20.37 5.34
C ASN A 33 17.65 20.71 6.56
N HIS A 34 18.52 19.76 7.00
CA HIS A 34 19.38 20.00 8.15
C HIS A 34 20.24 21.26 7.94
N PRO A 35 20.36 22.15 8.97
CA PRO A 35 21.09 23.43 8.85
C PRO A 35 22.54 23.30 8.41
N ASP A 36 23.23 22.22 8.83
CA ASP A 36 24.63 21.96 8.47
C ASP A 36 24.84 21.39 7.06
N GLY A 37 23.73 21.09 6.35
CA GLY A 37 23.73 20.44 5.04
C GLY A 37 23.80 18.92 5.13
N SER A 38 22.81 18.25 4.56
CA SER A 38 22.71 16.78 4.55
C SER A 38 23.86 16.11 3.81
N ASP A 39 24.41 16.75 2.78
CA ASP A 39 25.59 16.34 2.03
C ASP A 39 26.85 16.25 2.89
N LYS A 40 27.08 17.23 3.74
CA LYS A 40 28.22 17.26 4.67
C LYS A 40 28.09 16.17 5.74
N ILE A 41 26.86 16.00 6.27
CA ILE A 41 26.58 14.94 7.24
C ILE A 41 26.84 13.57 6.63
N LEU A 42 26.30 13.30 5.42
CA LEU A 42 26.56 12.05 4.71
C LEU A 42 28.05 11.81 4.46
N ALA A 43 28.78 12.86 4.03
CA ALA A 43 30.22 12.74 3.81
C ALA A 43 30.97 12.37 5.09
N SER A 44 30.56 12.86 6.25
CA SER A 44 31.17 12.54 7.55
C SER A 44 30.87 11.11 8.01
N LEU A 45 29.79 10.50 7.52
CA LEU A 45 29.31 9.19 7.92
C LEU A 45 29.66 8.06 6.93
N LYS A 46 30.25 8.37 5.77
CA LYS A 46 30.53 7.40 4.69
C LYS A 46 31.43 6.20 5.12
N HIS A 47 32.15 6.31 6.21
CA HIS A 47 33.01 5.23 6.69
C HIS A 47 32.30 4.22 7.61
N TYR A 48 31.02 4.45 7.94
CA TYR A 48 30.20 3.51 8.71
C TYR A 48 29.39 2.60 7.79
N GLU A 49 29.28 1.34 8.14
CA GLU A 49 28.48 0.33 7.41
C GLU A 49 26.99 0.42 7.78
N CYS A 50 26.38 1.58 7.62
CA CYS A 50 24.96 1.80 7.86
C CYS A 50 24.26 2.36 6.63
N LYS A 51 22.95 2.23 6.56
CA LYS A 51 22.14 2.78 5.48
C LYS A 51 21.52 4.11 5.88
N PHE A 52 21.51 5.05 4.97
CA PHE A 52 21.03 6.40 5.22
C PHE A 52 19.59 6.58 4.70
N ILE A 53 18.75 7.20 5.53
CA ILE A 53 17.36 7.52 5.20
C ILE A 53 17.24 9.03 5.20
N ALA A 54 16.86 9.63 4.07
CA ALA A 54 16.47 11.04 4.03
C ALA A 54 15.09 11.18 4.68
N GLU A 55 14.96 12.03 5.69
CA GLU A 55 13.68 12.30 6.34
C GLU A 55 13.19 13.73 6.09
N LYS A 56 11.89 13.98 6.35
CA LYS A 56 11.19 15.24 6.14
C LYS A 56 11.20 15.73 4.68
N ILE A 57 11.04 14.81 3.75
CA ILE A 57 10.81 15.16 2.35
C ILE A 57 9.34 15.61 2.24
N GLU A 58 9.11 16.90 2.00
CA GLU A 58 7.77 17.51 2.01
C GLU A 58 7.26 17.83 0.59
N ASP A 59 8.16 17.96 -0.40
CA ASP A 59 7.86 18.34 -1.77
C ASP A 59 8.78 17.67 -2.79
N GLU A 60 8.51 17.89 -4.08
CA GLU A 60 9.28 17.34 -5.19
C GLU A 60 10.71 17.92 -5.25
N GLU A 61 10.92 19.15 -4.81
CA GLU A 61 12.23 19.79 -4.78
C GLU A 61 13.13 19.11 -3.76
N SER A 62 12.65 18.92 -2.54
CA SER A 62 13.36 18.20 -1.48
C SER A 62 13.60 16.73 -1.85
N PHE A 63 12.67 16.08 -2.57
CA PHE A 63 12.86 14.73 -3.07
C PHE A 63 13.94 14.66 -4.17
N THR A 64 13.92 15.59 -5.12
CA THR A 64 14.94 15.67 -6.17
C THR A 64 16.33 15.94 -5.57
N LYS A 65 16.40 16.83 -4.57
CA LYS A 65 17.60 17.10 -3.81
C LYS A 65 18.09 15.84 -3.09
N ALA A 66 17.19 15.10 -2.41
CA ALA A 66 17.55 13.86 -1.73
C ALA A 66 18.05 12.78 -2.71
N LYS A 67 17.47 12.67 -3.90
CA LYS A 67 17.95 11.76 -4.95
C LYS A 67 19.36 12.11 -5.47
N SER A 68 19.75 13.37 -5.44
CA SER A 68 21.09 13.80 -5.85
C SER A 68 22.18 13.43 -4.83
N TYR A 69 21.79 13.03 -3.63
CA TYR A 69 22.68 12.58 -2.57
C TYR A 69 22.65 11.06 -2.45
N ASP A 70 23.59 10.51 -1.69
CA ASP A 70 23.84 9.08 -1.53
C ASP A 70 22.92 8.45 -0.44
N PHE A 71 21.62 8.78 -0.44
CA PHE A 71 20.63 8.17 0.43
C PHE A 71 20.15 6.84 -0.12
N HIS A 72 19.90 5.88 0.77
CA HIS A 72 19.40 4.55 0.43
C HIS A 72 17.88 4.48 0.47
N TYR A 73 17.26 5.29 1.34
CA TYR A 73 15.81 5.33 1.55
C TYR A 73 15.33 6.76 1.73
N PHE A 74 14.03 6.97 1.52
CA PHE A 74 13.38 8.27 1.55
C PHE A 74 12.13 8.21 2.42
N GLN A 75 11.94 9.21 3.29
CA GLN A 75 10.79 9.33 4.19
C GLN A 75 10.33 10.77 4.24
N GLY A 76 9.01 11.01 4.14
CA GLY A 76 8.44 12.35 4.29
C GLY A 76 6.99 12.44 3.86
N TYR A 77 6.39 13.59 4.13
CA TYR A 77 4.99 13.86 3.81
C TYR A 77 4.70 13.88 2.30
N TYR A 78 5.71 14.23 1.50
CA TYR A 78 5.63 14.17 0.02
C TYR A 78 5.07 12.85 -0.49
N PHE A 79 5.42 11.73 0.14
CA PHE A 79 4.95 10.40 -0.24
C PHE A 79 3.52 10.08 0.25
N SER A 80 2.93 10.98 1.03
CA SER A 80 1.57 10.85 1.58
C SER A 80 0.56 11.78 0.93
N ILE A 81 0.98 12.63 -0.02
CA ILE A 81 0.11 13.63 -0.67
C ILE A 81 -0.48 13.04 -1.94
N PRO A 82 -1.80 12.75 -1.96
CA PRO A 82 -2.47 12.18 -3.14
C PRO A 82 -2.54 13.12 -4.35
N ASP A 83 -2.67 14.43 -4.11
CA ASP A 83 -2.97 15.42 -5.15
C ASP A 83 -1.82 15.69 -6.13
N LEU A 84 -0.57 15.39 -5.76
CA LEU A 84 0.59 15.58 -6.64
C LEU A 84 0.73 14.47 -7.70
N LEU A 85 -0.02 13.38 -7.56
CA LEU A 85 0.12 12.15 -8.32
C LEU A 85 -0.87 12.05 -9.51
N ALA A 86 -1.62 13.12 -9.76
CA ALA A 86 -2.78 13.17 -10.68
C ALA A 86 -2.49 12.95 -12.18
N LYS A 87 -1.31 12.47 -12.59
CA LYS A 87 -0.98 12.30 -14.02
C LYS A 87 -0.38 10.95 -14.39
N GLU A 88 -0.40 9.99 -13.47
CA GLU A 88 0.27 8.72 -13.70
C GLU A 88 -0.71 7.60 -14.07
N ASN A 89 -0.33 6.75 -15.01
CA ASN A 89 -1.08 5.56 -15.36
C ASN A 89 -0.83 4.49 -14.30
N PHE A 90 -1.90 3.98 -13.70
CA PHE A 90 -1.89 2.88 -12.74
C PHE A 90 -2.15 1.53 -13.44
N ASP A 91 -1.71 1.38 -14.68
CA ASP A 91 -1.90 0.13 -15.39
C ASP A 91 -1.24 -1.02 -14.63
N PRO A 92 -1.84 -2.21 -14.61
CA PRO A 92 -1.29 -3.35 -13.92
C PRO A 92 0.05 -3.72 -14.55
N ASP A 93 1.00 -4.17 -13.74
CA ASP A 93 2.23 -4.74 -14.24
C ASP A 93 1.89 -5.95 -15.14
N ASN A 94 2.40 -5.93 -16.36
CA ASN A 94 2.25 -7.01 -17.33
C ASN A 94 2.68 -8.38 -16.75
N THR A 95 3.68 -8.37 -15.86
CA THR A 95 4.16 -9.56 -15.16
C THR A 95 3.06 -10.17 -14.28
N LEU A 96 2.35 -9.33 -13.51
CA LEU A 96 1.25 -9.81 -12.66
C LEU A 96 0.08 -10.37 -13.47
N LEU A 97 -0.23 -9.75 -14.62
CA LEU A 97 -1.27 -10.29 -15.53
C LEU A 97 -0.88 -11.65 -16.08
N LEU A 98 0.37 -11.83 -16.50
CA LEU A 98 0.88 -13.12 -16.98
C LEU A 98 0.88 -14.19 -15.88
N ASP A 99 1.27 -13.83 -14.66
CA ASP A 99 1.26 -14.73 -13.51
C ASP A 99 -0.15 -15.20 -13.17
N LEU A 100 -1.13 -14.30 -13.17
CA LEU A 100 -2.54 -14.64 -12.95
C LEU A 100 -3.08 -15.56 -14.06
N ILE A 101 -2.75 -15.29 -15.33
CA ILE A 101 -3.12 -16.15 -16.46
C ILE A 101 -2.47 -17.53 -16.30
N TYR A 102 -1.20 -17.60 -15.91
CA TYR A 102 -0.50 -18.85 -15.63
C TYR A 102 -1.14 -19.64 -14.48
N LEU A 103 -1.46 -18.98 -13.36
CA LEU A 103 -2.14 -19.58 -12.23
C LEU A 103 -3.50 -20.18 -12.63
N LEU A 104 -4.26 -19.49 -13.49
CA LEU A 104 -5.53 -20.00 -14.02
C LEU A 104 -5.34 -21.21 -14.92
N LYS A 105 -4.37 -21.17 -15.84
CA LYS A 105 -4.07 -22.29 -16.76
C LYS A 105 -3.53 -23.52 -16.05
N THR A 106 -2.86 -23.36 -14.93
CA THR A 106 -2.36 -24.46 -14.08
C THR A 106 -3.35 -24.93 -13.02
N ASN A 107 -4.60 -24.46 -13.05
CA ASN A 107 -5.63 -24.75 -12.05
C ASN A 107 -5.17 -24.50 -10.61
N ALA A 108 -4.40 -23.45 -10.37
CA ALA A 108 -3.98 -23.06 -9.03
C ALA A 108 -5.19 -22.87 -8.10
N SER A 109 -4.98 -23.02 -6.79
CA SER A 109 -6.03 -22.86 -5.79
C SER A 109 -6.58 -21.42 -5.74
N LEU A 110 -7.79 -21.26 -5.19
CA LEU A 110 -8.41 -19.94 -5.05
C LEU A 110 -7.56 -19.00 -4.17
N GLU A 111 -6.94 -19.56 -3.13
CA GLU A 111 -6.05 -18.78 -2.22
C GLU A 111 -4.85 -18.17 -2.97
N LYS A 112 -4.28 -18.89 -3.96
CA LYS A 112 -3.19 -18.35 -4.77
C LYS A 112 -3.66 -17.23 -5.69
N LEU A 113 -4.86 -17.34 -6.25
CA LEU A 113 -5.46 -16.27 -7.04
C LEU A 113 -5.75 -15.05 -6.17
N MET A 114 -6.35 -15.25 -4.99
CA MET A 114 -6.59 -14.17 -4.03
C MET A 114 -5.29 -13.45 -3.66
N ALA A 115 -4.24 -14.19 -3.31
CA ALA A 115 -2.94 -13.62 -2.96
C ALA A 115 -2.33 -12.76 -4.09
N ALA A 116 -2.56 -13.12 -5.35
CA ALA A 116 -2.12 -12.31 -6.48
C ALA A 116 -2.96 -11.01 -6.63
N PHE A 117 -4.29 -11.09 -6.46
CA PHE A 117 -5.15 -9.90 -6.44
C PHE A 117 -4.86 -8.97 -5.26
N ASP A 118 -4.48 -9.52 -4.11
CA ASP A 118 -4.07 -8.76 -2.92
C ASP A 118 -2.84 -7.87 -3.16
N THR A 119 -2.07 -8.13 -4.20
CA THR A 119 -0.91 -7.29 -4.56
C THR A 119 -1.27 -6.06 -5.39
N SER A 120 -2.48 -6.01 -5.98
CA SER A 120 -2.89 -4.93 -6.90
C SER A 120 -4.29 -4.40 -6.61
N PRO A 121 -4.40 -3.28 -5.89
CA PRO A 121 -5.67 -2.57 -5.74
C PRO A 121 -6.33 -2.21 -7.08
N TYR A 122 -5.54 -1.85 -8.07
CA TYR A 122 -6.01 -1.52 -9.42
C TYR A 122 -6.76 -2.70 -10.06
N LEU A 123 -6.16 -3.89 -10.04
CA LEU A 123 -6.81 -5.10 -10.59
C LEU A 123 -8.07 -5.47 -9.81
N THR A 124 -8.04 -5.37 -8.49
CA THR A 124 -9.20 -5.64 -7.64
C THR A 124 -10.37 -4.72 -7.98
N ILE A 125 -10.15 -3.43 -8.13
CA ILE A 125 -11.20 -2.47 -8.49
C ILE A 125 -11.74 -2.73 -9.91
N ASN A 126 -10.85 -3.00 -10.86
CA ASN A 126 -11.27 -3.32 -12.23
C ASN A 126 -12.02 -4.65 -12.32
N LEU A 127 -11.67 -5.66 -11.51
CA LEU A 127 -12.44 -6.88 -11.38
C LEU A 127 -13.88 -6.61 -10.93
N LEU A 128 -14.06 -5.77 -9.90
CA LEU A 128 -15.38 -5.39 -9.41
C LEU A 128 -16.20 -4.65 -10.49
N LYS A 129 -15.58 -3.72 -11.24
CA LYS A 129 -16.19 -3.08 -12.39
C LYS A 129 -16.61 -4.06 -13.48
N PHE A 130 -15.74 -5.01 -13.81
CA PHE A 130 -16.00 -6.00 -14.83
C PHE A 130 -17.18 -6.93 -14.48
N ILE A 131 -17.28 -7.34 -13.22
CA ILE A 131 -18.41 -8.15 -12.72
C ILE A 131 -19.71 -7.35 -12.85
N GLN A 132 -19.73 -6.09 -12.47
CA GLN A 132 -20.94 -5.23 -12.58
C GLN A 132 -21.44 -5.11 -14.01
N ILE A 133 -20.54 -4.92 -14.98
CA ILE A 133 -20.90 -4.76 -16.39
C ILE A 133 -21.51 -6.06 -16.97
N ASN A 134 -21.00 -7.21 -16.58
CA ASN A 134 -21.34 -8.49 -17.21
C ASN A 134 -22.50 -9.23 -16.52
N GLU A 135 -22.63 -9.11 -15.20
CA GLU A 135 -23.59 -9.87 -14.41
C GLU A 135 -24.83 -9.06 -14.04
N GLY A 136 -24.78 -7.71 -14.18
CA GLY A 136 -25.89 -6.83 -13.86
C GLY A 136 -26.25 -6.81 -12.36
N LEU A 137 -27.44 -6.28 -12.03
CA LEU A 137 -27.95 -6.15 -10.66
C LEU A 137 -28.50 -7.47 -10.05
N ILE A 138 -28.16 -8.62 -10.61
CA ILE A 138 -28.82 -9.92 -10.28
C ILE A 138 -28.25 -10.55 -9.01
N TYR A 139 -27.06 -10.12 -8.56
CA TYR A 139 -26.40 -10.73 -7.41
C TYR A 139 -26.42 -9.88 -6.16
N ASP A 140 -26.40 -10.56 -5.01
CA ASP A 140 -26.17 -9.95 -3.71
C ASP A 140 -24.85 -9.17 -3.72
N SER A 141 -24.80 -8.10 -2.93
CA SER A 141 -23.65 -7.22 -2.82
C SER A 141 -22.35 -7.96 -2.49
N ILE A 142 -21.28 -7.72 -3.26
CA ILE A 142 -19.97 -8.30 -3.05
C ILE A 142 -19.37 -7.75 -1.76
N SER A 143 -18.89 -8.65 -0.90
CA SER A 143 -18.29 -8.30 0.40
C SER A 143 -16.84 -8.78 0.56
N SER A 144 -16.32 -9.58 -0.39
CA SER A 144 -14.93 -10.07 -0.38
C SER A 144 -14.39 -10.30 -1.79
N ILE A 145 -13.07 -10.34 -1.94
CA ILE A 145 -12.39 -10.70 -3.19
C ILE A 145 -12.69 -12.17 -3.53
N GLU A 146 -12.74 -13.05 -2.53
CA GLU A 146 -13.11 -14.45 -2.71
C GLU A 146 -14.45 -14.56 -3.41
N GLN A 147 -15.46 -13.87 -2.90
CA GLN A 147 -16.80 -13.84 -3.50
C GLN A 147 -16.76 -13.32 -4.94
N ALA A 148 -16.00 -12.28 -5.23
CA ALA A 148 -15.85 -11.74 -6.57
C ALA A 148 -15.25 -12.76 -7.54
N LEU A 149 -14.19 -13.46 -7.14
CA LEU A 149 -13.53 -14.48 -7.94
C LEU A 149 -14.42 -15.72 -8.19
N LEU A 150 -15.21 -16.12 -7.19
CA LEU A 150 -16.17 -17.20 -7.33
C LEU A 150 -17.31 -16.85 -8.29
N LEU A 151 -17.80 -15.61 -8.24
CA LEU A 151 -18.87 -15.13 -9.12
C LEU A 151 -18.46 -15.08 -10.58
N ILE A 152 -17.29 -14.55 -10.88
CA ILE A 152 -16.82 -14.44 -12.28
C ILE A 152 -16.48 -15.79 -12.88
N GLY A 153 -15.95 -16.72 -12.09
CA GLY A 153 -15.45 -18.01 -12.52
C GLY A 153 -14.15 -17.95 -13.34
N ARG A 154 -13.44 -19.08 -13.43
CA ARG A 154 -12.08 -19.16 -13.98
C ARG A 154 -11.99 -18.81 -15.47
N GLU A 155 -12.93 -19.26 -16.27
CA GLU A 155 -12.92 -19.05 -17.72
C GLU A 155 -13.07 -17.57 -18.09
N ARG A 156 -14.04 -16.89 -17.47
CA ARG A 156 -14.28 -15.45 -17.71
C ARG A 156 -13.15 -14.61 -17.16
N LEU A 157 -12.62 -14.98 -15.99
CA LEU A 157 -11.46 -14.32 -15.40
C LEU A 157 -10.24 -14.42 -16.31
N SER A 158 -9.96 -15.61 -16.90
CA SER A 158 -8.85 -15.78 -17.85
C SER A 158 -9.02 -14.91 -19.08
N SER A 159 -10.22 -14.92 -19.69
CA SER A 159 -10.51 -14.10 -20.87
C SER A 159 -10.36 -12.61 -20.60
N TRP A 160 -10.81 -12.15 -19.43
CA TRP A 160 -10.69 -10.75 -19.03
C TRP A 160 -9.23 -10.34 -18.80
N LEU A 161 -8.43 -11.14 -18.10
CA LEU A 161 -7.00 -10.88 -17.90
C LEU A 161 -6.22 -10.88 -19.22
N GLU A 162 -6.53 -11.81 -20.13
CA GLU A 162 -5.92 -11.83 -21.47
C GLU A 162 -6.26 -10.56 -22.27
N LEU A 163 -7.50 -10.06 -22.19
CA LEU A 163 -7.88 -8.79 -22.81
C LEU A 163 -7.12 -7.60 -22.22
N MET A 164 -6.97 -7.56 -20.88
CA MET A 164 -6.19 -6.51 -20.22
C MET A 164 -4.72 -6.56 -20.65
N TYR A 165 -4.11 -7.73 -20.68
CA TYR A 165 -2.73 -7.92 -21.11
C TYR A 165 -2.49 -7.40 -22.53
N TYR A 166 -3.39 -7.72 -23.49
CA TYR A 166 -3.27 -7.27 -24.87
C TYR A 166 -3.58 -5.77 -25.03
N ALA A 167 -4.42 -5.19 -24.20
CA ALA A 167 -4.69 -3.76 -24.21
C ALA A 167 -3.45 -2.95 -23.76
N ASP A 168 -2.78 -3.42 -22.73
CA ASP A 168 -1.60 -2.77 -22.16
C ASP A 168 -0.35 -2.96 -23.05
N ALA A 169 -0.20 -4.08 -23.74
CA ALA A 169 0.90 -4.32 -24.69
C ALA A 169 0.98 -3.30 -25.84
N LYS A 170 -0.04 -2.43 -25.99
CA LYS A 170 -0.04 -1.31 -26.95
C LYS A 170 0.39 0.01 -26.34
N SER A 171 0.48 0.11 -25.02
CA SER A 171 1.02 1.27 -24.33
C SER A 171 2.55 1.13 -24.27
N ASP A 172 3.28 2.18 -24.70
CA ASP A 172 4.75 2.15 -24.79
C ASP A 172 5.38 1.97 -23.39
N GLY A 173 5.73 0.71 -23.08
CA GLY A 173 6.10 0.22 -21.76
C GLY A 173 7.47 0.72 -21.28
N SER A 174 7.57 1.97 -20.91
CA SER A 174 8.76 2.44 -20.20
C SER A 174 8.47 3.57 -19.24
N LYS A 175 8.10 3.22 -18.03
CA LYS A 175 8.47 3.98 -16.81
C LYS A 175 8.07 3.18 -15.59
N SER A 176 9.06 2.66 -14.84
CA SER A 176 8.91 2.27 -13.45
C SER A 176 8.28 3.45 -12.70
N ASN A 177 6.99 3.37 -12.42
CA ASN A 177 6.21 4.45 -11.87
C ASN A 177 6.34 4.41 -10.34
N THR A 178 7.36 5.07 -9.80
CA THR A 178 7.67 5.09 -8.36
C THR A 178 6.45 5.53 -7.53
N HIS A 179 5.62 6.43 -8.08
CA HIS A 179 4.44 6.94 -7.39
C HIS A 179 3.28 5.94 -7.39
N ALA A 180 3.02 5.27 -8.52
CA ALA A 180 2.01 4.20 -8.56
C ALA A 180 2.34 3.10 -7.54
N MET A 181 3.61 2.72 -7.41
CA MET A 181 4.06 1.77 -6.40
C MET A 181 3.80 2.27 -4.97
N GLN A 182 4.02 3.55 -4.69
CA GLN A 182 3.76 4.15 -3.38
C GLN A 182 2.27 4.15 -3.03
N ILE A 183 1.41 4.51 -3.98
CA ILE A 183 -0.05 4.49 -3.79
C ILE A 183 -0.54 3.05 -3.59
N THR A 184 -0.02 2.11 -4.36
CA THR A 184 -0.30 0.68 -4.17
C THR A 184 0.11 0.22 -2.77
N GLN A 185 1.30 0.57 -2.32
CA GLN A 185 1.77 0.25 -0.97
C GLN A 185 0.88 0.86 0.11
N GLN A 186 0.46 2.11 -0.05
CA GLN A 186 -0.43 2.79 0.90
C GLN A 186 -1.81 2.11 0.93
N ALA A 187 -2.38 1.75 -0.23
CA ALA A 187 -3.65 1.03 -0.32
C ALA A 187 -3.59 -0.31 0.42
N LEU A 188 -2.55 -1.11 0.15
CA LEU A 188 -2.34 -2.42 0.78
C LEU A 188 -2.15 -2.29 2.29
N GLN A 189 -1.33 -1.35 2.73
CA GLN A 189 -1.09 -1.13 4.15
C GLN A 189 -2.39 -0.74 4.88
N ARG A 190 -3.19 0.15 4.29
CA ARG A 190 -4.49 0.56 4.83
C ARG A 190 -5.47 -0.60 4.87
N ALA A 191 -5.56 -1.38 3.79
CA ALA A 191 -6.43 -2.55 3.70
C ALA A 191 -6.10 -3.59 4.78
N TYR A 192 -4.84 -3.99 4.90
CA TYR A 192 -4.41 -4.94 5.92
C TYR A 192 -4.58 -4.41 7.34
N LEU A 193 -4.33 -3.12 7.58
CA LEU A 193 -4.56 -2.52 8.91
C LEU A 193 -6.04 -2.58 9.28
N MET A 194 -6.93 -2.20 8.37
CA MET A 194 -8.37 -2.22 8.61
C MET A 194 -8.90 -3.64 8.83
N GLU A 195 -8.38 -4.62 8.11
CA GLU A 195 -8.70 -6.04 8.29
C GLU A 195 -8.30 -6.55 9.68
N GLU A 196 -7.05 -6.32 10.10
CA GLU A 196 -6.53 -6.72 11.40
C GLU A 196 -7.32 -6.07 12.56
N LEU A 197 -7.61 -4.78 12.45
CA LEU A 197 -8.42 -4.06 13.43
C LEU A 197 -9.86 -4.58 13.47
N ALA A 198 -10.49 -4.79 12.32
CA ALA A 198 -11.84 -5.34 12.23
C ALA A 198 -11.93 -6.73 12.86
N HIS A 199 -10.92 -7.59 12.62
CA HIS A 199 -10.82 -8.91 13.23
C HIS A 199 -10.69 -8.83 14.74
N THR A 200 -9.87 -7.90 15.23
CA THR A 200 -9.67 -7.67 16.67
C THR A 200 -10.97 -7.24 17.36
N ILE A 201 -11.78 -6.38 16.72
CA ILE A 201 -13.03 -5.85 17.29
C ILE A 201 -14.18 -6.87 17.24
N LYS A 202 -14.38 -7.58 16.13
CA LYS A 202 -15.58 -8.41 15.92
C LYS A 202 -15.35 -9.89 15.72
N HIS A 203 -14.12 -10.35 15.57
CA HIS A 203 -13.76 -11.76 15.29
C HIS A 203 -14.60 -12.40 14.17
N SER A 204 -14.95 -11.63 13.13
CA SER A 204 -15.79 -12.05 12.01
C SER A 204 -15.04 -11.90 10.69
N THR A 205 -14.85 -13.02 9.98
CA THR A 205 -14.18 -13.03 8.66
C THR A 205 -14.87 -12.08 7.68
N ARG A 206 -16.19 -12.20 7.51
CA ARG A 206 -16.95 -11.30 6.61
C ARG A 206 -16.75 -9.82 6.96
N PHE A 207 -16.71 -9.47 8.25
CA PHE A 207 -16.52 -8.10 8.68
C PHE A 207 -15.11 -7.61 8.40
N SER A 208 -14.12 -8.48 8.58
CA SER A 208 -12.72 -8.21 8.25
C SER A 208 -12.51 -8.03 6.73
N ASP A 209 -13.16 -8.89 5.92
CA ASP A 209 -13.11 -8.79 4.45
C ASP A 209 -13.72 -7.47 3.94
N MET A 210 -14.86 -7.05 4.51
CA MET A 210 -15.45 -5.76 4.17
C MET A 210 -14.54 -4.59 4.54
N ALA A 211 -13.87 -4.66 5.69
CA ALA A 211 -12.89 -3.65 6.11
C ALA A 211 -11.68 -3.63 5.17
N TYR A 212 -11.17 -4.79 4.76
CA TYR A 212 -10.10 -4.92 3.77
C TYR A 212 -10.47 -4.27 2.44
N ILE A 213 -11.62 -4.62 1.85
CA ILE A 213 -12.10 -4.01 0.59
C ILE A 213 -12.28 -2.49 0.76
N THR A 214 -12.80 -2.02 1.89
CA THR A 214 -12.94 -0.58 2.15
C THR A 214 -11.58 0.12 2.10
N GLY A 215 -10.56 -0.47 2.73
CA GLY A 215 -9.18 0.03 2.70
C GLY A 215 -8.63 0.11 1.27
N MET A 216 -8.81 -0.95 0.47
CA MET A 216 -8.40 -1.00 -0.94
C MET A 216 -9.10 0.09 -1.78
N LEU A 217 -10.43 0.19 -1.67
CA LEU A 217 -11.22 1.16 -2.43
C LEU A 217 -10.98 2.61 -1.99
N SER A 218 -10.48 2.83 -0.77
CA SER A 218 -10.29 4.17 -0.22
C SER A 218 -9.25 5.02 -0.96
N ILE A 219 -8.48 4.44 -1.87
CA ILE A 219 -7.47 5.12 -2.72
C ILE A 219 -7.97 5.27 -4.17
N SER A 220 -9.14 4.75 -4.47
CA SER A 220 -9.65 4.72 -5.85
C SER A 220 -9.84 6.10 -6.50
N GLU A 221 -10.18 7.15 -5.74
CA GLU A 221 -10.26 8.51 -6.28
C GLU A 221 -8.94 8.98 -6.89
N ILE A 222 -7.83 8.59 -6.27
CA ILE A 222 -6.48 8.92 -6.74
C ILE A 222 -6.13 8.07 -7.97
N MET A 223 -6.40 6.76 -7.91
CA MET A 223 -6.06 5.82 -8.98
C MET A 223 -6.83 6.07 -10.27
N PHE A 224 -8.12 6.40 -10.18
CA PHE A 224 -8.99 6.52 -11.34
C PHE A 224 -9.39 7.95 -11.67
N HIS A 225 -8.96 8.93 -10.88
CA HIS A 225 -9.36 10.34 -11.01
C HIS A 225 -10.89 10.53 -11.05
N GLU A 226 -11.60 9.65 -10.39
CA GLU A 226 -13.06 9.64 -10.29
C GLU A 226 -13.49 9.73 -8.83
N SER A 227 -14.59 10.45 -8.54
CA SER A 227 -15.14 10.51 -7.18
C SER A 227 -15.65 9.13 -6.73
N TYR A 228 -15.57 8.85 -5.41
CA TYR A 228 -16.15 7.62 -4.84
C TYR A 228 -17.59 7.40 -5.28
N ARG A 229 -18.41 8.45 -5.33
CA ARG A 229 -19.83 8.36 -5.77
C ARG A 229 -19.92 7.77 -7.17
N LYS A 230 -19.16 8.28 -8.11
CA LYS A 230 -19.16 7.79 -9.50
C LYS A 230 -18.64 6.37 -9.61
N LEU A 231 -17.60 6.03 -8.81
CA LEU A 231 -17.10 4.66 -8.76
C LEU A 231 -18.15 3.69 -8.19
N MET A 232 -18.86 4.09 -7.12
CA MET A 232 -19.89 3.24 -6.50
C MET A 232 -21.08 2.96 -7.42
N GLU A 233 -21.33 3.81 -8.41
CA GLU A 233 -22.33 3.56 -9.47
C GLU A 233 -21.87 2.46 -10.46
N GLN A 234 -20.56 2.20 -10.52
CA GLN A 234 -19.93 1.25 -11.45
C GLN A 234 -19.64 -0.12 -10.81
N ILE A 235 -19.84 -0.29 -9.51
CA ILE A 235 -19.53 -1.53 -8.81
C ILE A 235 -20.67 -1.92 -7.87
N THR A 236 -20.89 -3.25 -7.75
CA THR A 236 -21.89 -3.80 -6.81
C THR A 236 -21.18 -4.32 -5.58
N ILE A 237 -21.21 -3.54 -4.50
CA ILE A 237 -20.58 -3.89 -3.21
C ILE A 237 -21.55 -3.67 -2.05
N ASP A 238 -21.23 -4.23 -0.89
CA ASP A 238 -22.05 -4.13 0.32
C ASP A 238 -22.26 -2.67 0.74
N ASN A 239 -23.48 -2.32 1.11
CA ASN A 239 -23.84 -0.96 1.54
C ASN A 239 -23.04 -0.47 2.73
N THR A 240 -22.54 -1.37 3.58
CA THR A 240 -21.65 -1.02 4.71
C THR A 240 -20.34 -0.42 4.21
N ILE A 241 -19.78 -0.96 3.12
CA ILE A 241 -18.56 -0.45 2.47
C ILE A 241 -18.84 0.92 1.86
N ILE A 242 -19.96 1.07 1.12
CA ILE A 242 -20.37 2.34 0.52
C ILE A 242 -20.52 3.44 1.58
N THR A 243 -21.24 3.14 2.66
CA THR A 243 -21.44 4.08 3.77
C THR A 243 -20.14 4.44 4.46
N ALA A 244 -19.24 3.48 4.64
CA ALA A 244 -17.93 3.73 5.22
C ALA A 244 -17.06 4.63 4.33
N LEU A 245 -17.09 4.46 3.01
CA LEU A 245 -16.31 5.27 2.07
C LEU A 245 -16.87 6.69 1.94
N LEU A 246 -18.18 6.82 1.72
CA LEU A 246 -18.82 8.12 1.43
C LEU A 246 -19.07 8.97 2.66
N GLU A 247 -19.49 8.34 3.77
CA GLU A 247 -19.99 9.05 4.95
C GLU A 247 -19.13 8.88 6.19
N LYS A 248 -18.09 8.00 6.13
CA LYS A 248 -17.24 7.63 7.27
C LYS A 248 -18.01 7.09 8.49
N LYS A 249 -19.21 6.54 8.25
CA LYS A 249 -20.10 6.02 9.28
C LYS A 249 -19.90 4.52 9.55
N GLY A 250 -20.38 4.09 10.72
CA GLY A 250 -20.24 2.72 11.21
C GLY A 250 -18.81 2.37 11.62
N VAL A 251 -18.61 1.18 12.18
CA VAL A 251 -17.31 0.75 12.67
C VAL A 251 -16.25 0.75 11.55
N ILE A 252 -16.60 0.27 10.35
CA ILE A 252 -15.66 0.25 9.21
C ILE A 252 -15.29 1.68 8.79
N GLY A 253 -16.24 2.64 8.80
CA GLY A 253 -15.95 4.04 8.54
C GLY A 253 -14.99 4.66 9.56
N ARG A 254 -15.18 4.31 10.86
CA ARG A 254 -14.24 4.74 11.92
C ARG A 254 -12.87 4.10 11.79
N LEU A 255 -12.78 2.83 11.35
CA LEU A 255 -11.50 2.19 11.04
C LEU A 255 -10.78 2.88 9.88
N LEU A 256 -11.51 3.32 8.86
CA LEU A 256 -10.96 4.08 7.76
C LEU A 256 -10.42 5.44 8.23
N GLU A 257 -11.16 6.16 9.07
CA GLU A 257 -10.69 7.41 9.66
C GLU A 257 -9.46 7.22 10.55
N LEU A 258 -9.43 6.14 11.36
CA LEU A 258 -8.27 5.78 12.17
C LEU A 258 -7.03 5.55 11.31
N SER A 259 -7.17 4.76 10.23
CA SER A 259 -6.07 4.49 9.32
C SER A 259 -5.53 5.76 8.67
N ILE A 260 -6.40 6.65 8.21
CA ILE A 260 -6.01 7.96 7.65
C ILE A 260 -5.37 8.87 8.71
N ALA A 261 -5.86 8.85 9.96
CA ALA A 261 -5.28 9.63 11.05
C ALA A 261 -3.86 9.16 11.39
N ILE A 262 -3.61 7.85 11.34
CA ILE A 262 -2.29 7.25 11.54
C ILE A 262 -1.34 7.69 10.42
N GLU A 263 -1.75 7.61 9.17
CA GLU A 263 -0.96 8.05 8.01
C GLU A 263 -0.57 9.54 8.11
N LYS A 264 -1.49 10.38 8.62
CA LYS A 264 -1.28 11.81 8.84
C LYS A 264 -0.63 12.16 10.18
N ASN A 265 -0.28 11.16 10.98
CA ASN A 265 0.28 11.33 12.33
C ASN A 265 -0.57 12.26 13.24
N ASN A 266 -1.91 12.18 13.12
CA ASN A 266 -2.86 12.99 13.90
C ASN A 266 -3.17 12.30 15.25
N LEU A 267 -2.31 12.53 16.25
CA LEU A 267 -2.38 11.86 17.55
C LEU A 267 -3.71 12.11 18.27
N ASN A 268 -4.27 13.32 18.18
CA ASN A 268 -5.55 13.63 18.83
C ASN A 268 -6.69 12.79 18.25
N MET A 269 -6.74 12.67 16.94
CA MET A 269 -7.77 11.88 16.25
C MET A 269 -7.58 10.38 16.52
N ILE A 270 -6.34 9.90 16.51
CA ILE A 270 -6.00 8.51 16.86
C ILE A 270 -6.52 8.19 18.27
N SER A 271 -6.15 9.00 19.28
CA SER A 271 -6.56 8.78 20.68
C SER A 271 -8.09 8.80 20.83
N SER A 272 -8.79 9.69 20.14
CA SER A 272 -10.25 9.76 20.17
C SER A 272 -10.89 8.51 19.59
N ILE A 273 -10.41 8.02 18.44
CA ILE A 273 -11.04 6.88 17.75
C ILE A 273 -10.73 5.56 18.47
N ILE A 274 -9.53 5.34 18.98
CA ILE A 274 -9.20 4.12 19.73
C ILE A 274 -10.05 4.02 21.00
N LEU A 275 -10.32 5.14 21.69
CA LEU A 275 -11.21 5.17 22.84
C LEU A 275 -12.66 4.84 22.46
N GLU A 276 -13.16 5.38 21.35
CA GLU A 276 -14.52 5.11 20.83
C GLU A 276 -14.69 3.63 20.44
N LEU A 277 -13.66 3.01 19.87
CA LEU A 277 -13.69 1.63 19.41
C LEU A 277 -13.31 0.61 20.50
N ASP A 278 -13.05 1.08 21.72
CA ASP A 278 -12.58 0.25 22.86
C ASP A 278 -11.31 -0.57 22.51
N LEU A 279 -10.40 0.06 21.78
CA LEU A 279 -9.12 -0.52 21.40
C LEU A 279 -8.02 -0.05 22.33
N SER A 280 -7.18 -0.96 22.79
CA SER A 280 -5.96 -0.60 23.52
C SER A 280 -4.83 -0.19 22.54
N GLU A 281 -3.92 0.67 23.01
CA GLU A 281 -2.70 1.03 22.23
C GLU A 281 -1.87 -0.20 21.86
N ARG A 282 -1.87 -1.25 22.71
CA ARG A 282 -1.16 -2.49 22.46
C ARG A 282 -1.76 -3.26 21.28
N GLU A 283 -3.07 -3.33 21.20
CA GLU A 283 -3.79 -3.97 20.06
C GLU A 283 -3.55 -3.19 18.78
N LEU A 284 -3.68 -1.86 18.82
CA LEU A 284 -3.37 -1.01 17.67
C LEU A 284 -1.94 -1.24 17.16
N ASN A 285 -0.94 -1.22 18.05
CA ASN A 285 0.45 -1.44 17.68
C ASN A 285 0.70 -2.84 17.10
N LYS A 286 0.00 -3.86 17.62
CA LYS A 286 0.06 -5.22 17.06
C LYS A 286 -0.52 -5.27 15.65
N CYS A 287 -1.69 -4.67 15.42
CA CYS A 287 -2.33 -4.61 14.11
C CYS A 287 -1.47 -3.83 13.10
N LEU A 288 -0.89 -2.69 13.52
CA LEU A 288 0.05 -1.92 12.71
C LEU A 288 1.27 -2.76 12.29
N LEU A 289 1.91 -3.44 13.22
CA LEU A 289 3.07 -4.26 12.91
C LEU A 289 2.73 -5.39 11.93
N ASN A 290 1.57 -6.05 12.11
CA ASN A 290 1.10 -7.10 11.22
C ASN A 290 0.79 -6.55 9.82
N SER A 291 0.11 -5.41 9.72
CA SER A 291 -0.21 -4.78 8.44
C SER A 291 1.04 -4.40 7.65
N TYR A 292 2.07 -3.84 8.30
CA TYR A 292 3.36 -3.56 7.67
C TYR A 292 4.05 -4.82 7.15
N ARG A 293 4.03 -5.91 7.93
CA ARG A 293 4.64 -7.18 7.51
C ARG A 293 3.93 -7.77 6.30
N ARG A 294 2.60 -7.76 6.32
CA ARG A 294 1.77 -8.30 5.22
C ARG A 294 1.92 -7.48 3.94
N SER A 295 1.85 -6.15 4.02
CA SER A 295 2.03 -5.28 2.85
C SER A 295 3.43 -5.40 2.25
N ALA A 296 4.48 -5.47 3.08
CA ALA A 296 5.84 -5.71 2.59
C ALA A 296 6.00 -7.09 1.95
N ALA A 297 5.37 -8.13 2.50
CA ALA A 297 5.39 -9.47 1.91
C ALA A 297 4.67 -9.49 0.55
N ALA A 298 3.49 -8.88 0.43
CA ALA A 298 2.74 -8.78 -0.82
C ALA A 298 3.55 -8.11 -1.94
N LEU A 299 4.23 -7.00 -1.65
CA LEU A 299 5.07 -6.30 -2.61
C LEU A 299 6.36 -7.06 -2.96
N ASN A 300 6.96 -7.78 -2.01
CA ASN A 300 8.18 -8.57 -2.25
C ASN A 300 7.90 -9.86 -3.02
N THR A 301 6.68 -10.38 -3.00
CA THR A 301 6.31 -11.57 -3.76
C THR A 301 6.46 -11.32 -5.26
N ASN A 302 6.13 -10.14 -5.74
CA ASN A 302 6.34 -9.76 -7.14
C ASN A 302 7.84 -9.79 -7.55
N VAL A 303 8.75 -9.34 -6.68
CA VAL A 303 10.21 -9.39 -6.93
C VAL A 303 10.77 -10.82 -6.91
N PHE A 304 10.15 -11.74 -6.15
CA PHE A 304 10.59 -13.14 -6.09
C PHE A 304 10.20 -13.94 -7.34
N ILE A 305 9.06 -13.61 -7.94
CA ILE A 305 8.56 -14.25 -9.17
C ILE A 305 9.44 -13.84 -10.37
N GLU A 306 9.83 -12.55 -10.48
CA GLU A 306 10.79 -12.08 -11.49
C GLU A 306 12.10 -12.88 -11.46
N LYS A 307 12.67 -13.13 -10.27
CA LYS A 307 13.90 -13.94 -10.13
C LYS A 307 13.73 -15.41 -10.50
N GLN A 308 12.56 -15.99 -10.34
CA GLN A 308 12.33 -17.40 -10.73
C GLN A 308 12.17 -17.56 -12.23
N ILE A 309 11.64 -16.56 -12.94
CA ILE A 309 11.53 -16.55 -14.40
C ILE A 309 12.93 -16.44 -15.04
N GLU A 310 13.80 -15.58 -14.51
CA GLU A 310 15.20 -15.47 -14.98
C GLU A 310 16.01 -16.75 -14.75
N LEU A 311 15.71 -17.53 -13.71
CA LEU A 311 16.39 -18.81 -13.42
C LEU A 311 15.81 -20.02 -14.17
N GLY A 312 14.62 -19.89 -14.74
CA GLY A 312 13.94 -20.94 -15.51
C GLY A 312 14.26 -20.95 -17.02
N THR A 313 15.06 -20.01 -17.50
CA THR A 313 15.47 -19.87 -18.91
C THR A 313 16.94 -20.26 -19.14
N ALA A 314 17.56 -21.04 -18.24
CA ALA A 314 18.89 -21.61 -18.42
C ALA A 314 18.83 -23.11 -18.64
#